data_847d6e5438cbf2b341568b63665b03df
#
_entry.id   847d6e5438cbf2b341568b63665b03df
#
_cell.length_a   1.000
_cell.length_b   1.000
_cell.length_c   1.000
_cell.angle_alpha   90.00
_cell.angle_beta   90.00
_cell.angle_gamma   90.00
#
_symmetry.space_group_name_H-M   'P 1'
#
loop_
_entity.id
_entity.type
_entity.pdbx_description
1 polymer ?
#
loop_
_entity_poly.entity_id
_entity_poly.type
_entity_poly.pdbx_seq_one_letter_code
_entity_poly.pdbx_strand_id
1 'polypeptide(L)'
;MNDIEAQESASADRTGRGAQIAAIVSACAGSAVFLGLPVVIGRLAQLRGLTPDQLGEVASAETLGVAFTAMFGSWFIRRFKPKQLMVAGLLLLAALQLLSAITWSYPVFIILRVGASLASGVVLPASVAVLSRSRAPERAFSWLVSSQIVLSAIELFAFGPVTHVLGMGSIYAALALICALALMLLVPASMPMLAEDEGASTQVRISPVTWVMVAAVFLFFCSIGTYWAFIERAGAQTGMTPDEVGGWLAASNVAALVGSVSAPWFCRRFGERAVLLFGSGMVALVPAGLLWGDSGHLGFLIDLGLFVVLWNLLMIVQMALLGRWDPTGRAVSLTPAAQGLGLALAPLGAGMVAARYGFIAAVASSSCFALACLVATWSALRRRAHEVALDFRMS
;
A
#
# COMPACT_ATOMS: atom_id res chain seq x y z
N MET A 1 43.96 2.88 20.91
CA MET A 1 42.70 3.02 21.67
C MET A 1 41.55 3.40 20.76
N ASN A 2 41.78 4.19 19.69
CA ASN A 2 40.74 4.65 18.79
C ASN A 2 40.11 3.60 17.82
N ASP A 3 40.87 2.58 17.41
CA ASP A 3 40.38 1.57 16.46
C ASP A 3 39.44 0.54 17.07
N ILE A 4 39.59 0.23 18.34
CA ILE A 4 38.73 -0.71 19.08
C ILE A 4 37.39 -0.02 19.41
N GLU A 5 37.40 1.23 19.81
CA GLU A 5 36.20 2.04 20.05
C GLU A 5 35.44 2.31 18.74
N ALA A 6 36.14 2.52 17.63
CA ALA A 6 35.53 2.65 16.29
C ALA A 6 34.93 1.34 15.78
N GLN A 7 35.55 0.18 16.07
CA GLN A 7 35.01 -1.15 15.75
C GLN A 7 33.84 -1.54 16.66
N GLU A 8 33.87 -1.23 17.96
CA GLU A 8 32.73 -1.43 18.85
C GLU A 8 31.55 -0.53 18.53
N SER A 9 31.79 0.75 18.23
CA SER A 9 30.75 1.66 17.75
C SER A 9 30.16 1.21 16.39
N ALA A 10 30.97 0.73 15.46
CA ALA A 10 30.54 0.18 14.20
C ALA A 10 29.82 -1.20 14.34
N SER A 11 30.08 -1.96 15.41
CA SER A 11 29.41 -3.24 15.68
C SER A 11 28.08 -3.08 16.39
N ALA A 12 27.90 -2.03 17.18
CA ALA A 12 26.67 -1.75 17.95
C ALA A 12 25.49 -1.29 17.09
N ASP A 13 25.74 -0.83 15.86
CA ASP A 13 24.71 -0.15 15.04
C ASP A 13 24.17 -1.00 13.87
N ARG A 14 24.39 -2.32 13.85
CA ARG A 14 23.99 -3.17 12.74
C ARG A 14 22.88 -4.15 13.12
N THR A 15 21.71 -3.97 12.50
CA THR A 15 20.57 -4.88 12.64
C THR A 15 20.95 -6.33 12.30
N GLY A 16 20.94 -7.22 13.28
CA GLY A 16 21.22 -8.64 13.08
C GLY A 16 20.17 -9.34 12.19
N ARG A 17 20.52 -10.50 11.60
CA ARG A 17 19.59 -11.28 10.74
C ARG A 17 18.25 -11.59 11.42
N GLY A 18 18.26 -11.94 12.71
CA GLY A 18 17.02 -12.20 13.46
C GLY A 18 16.11 -10.99 13.56
N ALA A 19 16.68 -9.80 13.80
CA ALA A 19 15.92 -8.56 13.84
C ALA A 19 15.36 -8.16 12.45
N GLN A 20 16.11 -8.42 11.36
CA GLN A 20 15.60 -8.19 10.00
C GLN A 20 14.42 -9.10 9.69
N ILE A 21 14.51 -10.39 9.97
CA ILE A 21 13.41 -11.35 9.75
C ILE A 21 12.20 -10.94 10.58
N ALA A 22 12.37 -10.62 11.86
CA ALA A 22 11.30 -10.18 12.74
C ALA A 22 10.64 -8.89 12.23
N ALA A 23 11.41 -7.93 11.73
CA ALA A 23 10.88 -6.69 11.15
C ALA A 23 10.11 -6.96 9.84
N ILE A 24 10.62 -7.84 8.96
CA ILE A 24 9.92 -8.22 7.72
C ILE A 24 8.58 -8.87 8.03
N VAL A 25 8.56 -9.88 8.93
CA VAL A 25 7.31 -10.59 9.27
C VAL A 25 6.33 -9.65 9.98
N SER A 26 6.82 -8.74 10.82
CA SER A 26 5.97 -7.72 11.46
C SER A 26 5.36 -6.75 10.45
N ALA A 27 6.14 -6.31 9.46
CA ALA A 27 5.64 -5.46 8.37
C ALA A 27 4.61 -6.20 7.51
N CYS A 28 4.83 -7.49 7.22
CA CYS A 28 3.85 -8.34 6.55
C CYS A 28 2.54 -8.43 7.35
N ALA A 29 2.61 -8.69 8.66
CA ALA A 29 1.43 -8.71 9.53
C ALA A 29 0.70 -7.37 9.57
N GLY A 30 1.44 -6.25 9.57
CA GLY A 30 0.87 -4.91 9.51
C GLY A 30 0.18 -4.58 8.18
N SER A 31 0.58 -5.15 7.06
CA SER A 31 -0.02 -4.91 5.73
C SER A 31 -1.02 -5.99 5.29
N ALA A 32 -1.13 -7.08 6.04
CA ALA A 32 -1.89 -8.29 5.65
C ALA A 32 -3.33 -7.99 5.20
N VAL A 33 -4.09 -7.20 5.95
CA VAL A 33 -5.48 -6.88 5.58
C VAL A 33 -5.58 -6.18 4.23
N PHE A 34 -4.67 -5.24 3.94
CA PHE A 34 -4.65 -4.55 2.65
C PHE A 34 -4.28 -5.49 1.50
N LEU A 35 -3.36 -6.42 1.74
CA LEU A 35 -2.90 -7.39 0.73
C LEU A 35 -4.03 -8.31 0.28
N GLY A 36 -4.87 -8.78 1.22
CA GLY A 36 -6.04 -9.62 0.94
C GLY A 36 -7.36 -8.86 0.74
N LEU A 37 -7.36 -7.51 0.75
CA LEU A 37 -8.56 -6.67 0.81
C LEU A 37 -9.65 -7.02 -0.21
N PRO A 38 -9.37 -7.26 -1.50
CA PRO A 38 -10.42 -7.58 -2.47
C PRO A 38 -11.25 -8.79 -2.05
N VAL A 39 -10.59 -9.87 -1.63
CA VAL A 39 -11.29 -11.09 -1.20
C VAL A 39 -12.02 -10.88 0.12
N VAL A 40 -11.45 -10.12 1.07
CA VAL A 40 -12.12 -9.75 2.33
C VAL A 40 -13.43 -9.01 2.04
N ILE A 41 -13.41 -8.00 1.17
CA ILE A 41 -14.58 -7.22 0.76
C ILE A 41 -15.61 -8.11 0.05
N GLY A 42 -15.16 -8.99 -0.85
CA GLY A 42 -16.04 -9.96 -1.52
C GLY A 42 -16.74 -10.89 -0.55
N ARG A 43 -16.02 -11.44 0.42
CA ARG A 43 -16.59 -12.34 1.45
C ARG A 43 -17.51 -11.63 2.43
N LEU A 44 -17.21 -10.38 2.80
CA LEU A 44 -18.12 -9.56 3.61
C LEU A 44 -19.45 -9.32 2.89
N ALA A 45 -19.41 -9.04 1.59
CA ALA A 45 -20.62 -8.90 0.78
C ALA A 45 -21.46 -10.18 0.75
N GLN A 46 -20.81 -11.34 0.56
CA GLN A 46 -21.49 -12.63 0.41
C GLN A 46 -21.99 -13.21 1.74
N LEU A 47 -21.13 -13.23 2.75
CA LEU A 47 -21.41 -13.96 4.00
C LEU A 47 -22.06 -13.10 5.07
N ARG A 48 -21.88 -11.76 5.02
CA ARG A 48 -22.50 -10.81 5.95
C ARG A 48 -23.58 -9.93 5.32
N GLY A 49 -23.74 -10.00 3.99
CA GLY A 49 -24.75 -9.23 3.27
C GLY A 49 -24.58 -7.73 3.37
N LEU A 50 -23.34 -7.23 3.53
CA LEU A 50 -23.06 -5.80 3.62
C LEU A 50 -23.42 -5.11 2.31
N THR A 51 -24.03 -3.93 2.43
CA THR A 51 -24.33 -3.08 1.27
C THR A 51 -23.05 -2.54 0.63
N PRO A 52 -23.08 -2.16 -0.66
CA PRO A 52 -21.89 -1.60 -1.32
C PRO A 52 -21.30 -0.37 -0.60
N ASP A 53 -22.13 0.50 -0.01
CA ASP A 53 -21.67 1.64 0.79
C ASP A 53 -20.91 1.16 2.03
N GLN A 54 -21.45 0.18 2.76
CA GLN A 54 -20.81 -0.41 3.92
C GLN A 54 -19.48 -1.08 3.57
N LEU A 55 -19.39 -1.72 2.40
CA LEU A 55 -18.14 -2.29 1.91
C LEU A 55 -17.08 -1.21 1.65
N GLY A 56 -17.49 -0.06 1.10
CA GLY A 56 -16.63 1.11 0.93
C GLY A 56 -16.15 1.68 2.27
N GLU A 57 -17.05 1.76 3.28
CA GLU A 57 -16.69 2.16 4.64
C GLU A 57 -15.66 1.20 5.27
N VAL A 58 -15.85 -0.11 5.12
CA VAL A 58 -14.88 -1.11 5.62
C VAL A 58 -13.53 -0.95 4.93
N ALA A 59 -13.47 -0.88 3.60
CA ALA A 59 -12.23 -0.71 2.85
C ALA A 59 -11.48 0.57 3.28
N SER A 60 -12.22 1.65 3.53
CA SER A 60 -11.66 2.91 4.03
C SER A 60 -11.18 2.80 5.48
N ALA A 61 -11.94 2.15 6.37
CA ALA A 61 -11.57 1.94 7.75
C ALA A 61 -10.27 1.12 7.87
N GLU A 62 -10.06 0.12 7.00
CA GLU A 62 -8.86 -0.72 6.97
C GLU A 62 -7.58 0.04 6.60
N THR A 63 -7.68 1.15 5.90
CA THR A 63 -6.52 1.92 5.40
C THR A 63 -6.35 3.29 6.09
N LEU A 64 -7.40 3.81 6.72
CA LEU A 64 -7.40 5.15 7.35
C LEU A 64 -6.32 5.28 8.44
N GLY A 65 -6.17 4.28 9.29
CA GLY A 65 -5.18 4.31 10.37
C GLY A 65 -3.75 4.31 9.85
N VAL A 66 -3.49 3.61 8.75
CA VAL A 66 -2.18 3.61 8.08
C VAL A 66 -1.85 5.02 7.57
N ALA A 67 -2.83 5.71 6.98
CA ALA A 67 -2.68 7.09 6.54
C ALA A 67 -2.38 8.03 7.71
N PHE A 68 -3.16 7.93 8.78
CA PHE A 68 -3.00 8.75 9.98
C PHE A 68 -1.62 8.56 10.63
N THR A 69 -1.21 7.31 10.81
CA THR A 69 0.09 7.02 11.44
C THR A 69 1.27 7.30 10.53
N ALA A 70 1.12 7.26 9.20
CA ALA A 70 2.14 7.73 8.26
C ALA A 70 2.43 9.24 8.45
N MET A 71 1.41 10.04 8.77
CA MET A 71 1.60 11.47 9.08
C MET A 71 2.36 11.70 10.39
N PHE A 72 2.14 10.86 11.39
CA PHE A 72 2.71 11.00 12.73
C PHE A 72 3.86 10.02 13.02
N GLY A 73 4.22 9.16 12.07
CA GLY A 73 5.18 8.06 12.24
C GLY A 73 6.56 8.54 12.74
N SER A 74 7.06 9.66 12.23
CA SER A 74 8.33 10.25 12.68
C SER A 74 8.28 10.71 14.13
N TRP A 75 7.13 11.17 14.63
CA TRP A 75 6.94 11.53 16.03
C TRP A 75 6.95 10.28 16.93
N PHE A 76 6.25 9.24 16.55
CA PHE A 76 6.21 7.96 17.29
C PHE A 76 7.59 7.31 17.39
N ILE A 77 8.33 7.24 16.26
CA ILE A 77 9.65 6.61 16.19
C ILE A 77 10.69 7.37 17.04
N ARG A 78 10.59 8.70 17.15
CA ARG A 78 11.46 9.49 18.03
C ARG A 78 11.12 9.33 19.51
N ARG A 79 9.85 9.11 19.86
CA ARG A 79 9.40 9.04 21.26
C ARG A 79 9.54 7.65 21.87
N PHE A 80 9.44 6.59 21.06
CA PHE A 80 9.40 5.21 21.53
C PHE A 80 10.38 4.33 20.78
N LYS A 81 10.88 3.28 21.45
CA LYS A 81 11.74 2.26 20.83
C LYS A 81 10.95 1.48 19.77
N PRO A 82 11.48 1.28 18.53
CA PRO A 82 10.78 0.59 17.47
C PRO A 82 10.24 -0.79 17.88
N LYS A 83 11.03 -1.56 18.63
CA LYS A 83 10.60 -2.87 19.16
C LYS A 83 9.34 -2.76 20.02
N GLN A 84 9.27 -1.75 20.90
CA GLN A 84 8.10 -1.53 21.76
C GLN A 84 6.86 -1.17 20.94
N LEU A 85 7.02 -0.28 19.93
CA LEU A 85 5.95 0.07 19.00
C LEU A 85 5.43 -1.14 18.22
N MET A 86 6.34 -1.96 17.70
CA MET A 86 5.98 -3.17 16.96
C MET A 86 5.28 -4.19 17.87
N VAL A 87 5.78 -4.46 19.07
CA VAL A 87 5.15 -5.41 20.01
C VAL A 87 3.78 -4.91 20.43
N ALA A 88 3.66 -3.67 20.89
CA ALA A 88 2.38 -3.10 21.31
C ALA A 88 1.37 -3.06 20.14
N GLY A 89 1.82 -2.63 18.95
CA GLY A 89 0.99 -2.59 17.76
C GLY A 89 0.51 -3.98 17.33
N LEU A 90 1.39 -4.99 17.30
CA LEU A 90 1.00 -6.36 16.94
C LEU A 90 0.08 -7.02 17.98
N LEU A 91 0.29 -6.78 19.27
CA LEU A 91 -0.62 -7.26 20.32
C LEU A 91 -2.02 -6.64 20.17
N LEU A 92 -2.07 -5.32 19.98
CA LEU A 92 -3.33 -4.62 19.75
C LEU A 92 -4.00 -5.09 18.46
N LEU A 93 -3.24 -5.21 17.37
CA LEU A 93 -3.72 -5.69 16.08
C LEU A 93 -4.30 -7.11 16.19
N ALA A 94 -3.57 -8.04 16.83
CA ALA A 94 -4.05 -9.41 17.05
C ALA A 94 -5.36 -9.46 17.86
N ALA A 95 -5.43 -8.68 18.94
CA ALA A 95 -6.64 -8.60 19.76
C ALA A 95 -7.85 -8.05 18.96
N LEU A 96 -7.64 -6.99 18.18
CA LEU A 96 -8.69 -6.39 17.36
C LEU A 96 -9.11 -7.32 16.18
N GLN A 97 -8.19 -8.11 15.65
CA GLN A 97 -8.52 -9.15 14.66
C GLN A 97 -9.39 -10.23 15.29
N LEU A 98 -9.02 -10.77 16.47
CA LEU A 98 -9.82 -11.77 17.17
C LEU A 98 -11.22 -11.25 17.55
N LEU A 99 -11.32 -10.02 18.06
CA LEU A 99 -12.61 -9.40 18.35
C LEU A 99 -13.46 -9.26 17.08
N SER A 100 -12.85 -8.94 15.94
CA SER A 100 -13.55 -8.85 14.65
C SER A 100 -14.04 -10.20 14.14
N ALA A 101 -13.32 -11.29 14.47
CA ALA A 101 -13.72 -12.63 14.11
C ALA A 101 -15.07 -13.04 14.71
N ILE A 102 -15.36 -12.57 15.94
CA ILE A 102 -16.56 -12.92 16.71
C ILE A 102 -17.63 -11.83 16.72
N THR A 103 -17.34 -10.64 16.18
CA THR A 103 -18.27 -9.50 16.21
C THR A 103 -19.31 -9.60 15.10
N TRP A 104 -20.59 -9.42 15.46
CA TRP A 104 -21.74 -9.44 14.55
C TRP A 104 -22.34 -8.05 14.28
N SER A 105 -22.10 -7.09 15.18
CA SER A 105 -22.61 -5.73 15.06
C SER A 105 -21.77 -4.90 14.10
N TYR A 106 -22.37 -4.37 13.04
CA TYR A 106 -21.68 -3.55 12.04
C TYR A 106 -20.99 -2.31 12.64
N PRO A 107 -21.63 -1.48 13.50
CA PRO A 107 -20.96 -0.32 14.09
C PRO A 107 -19.72 -0.70 14.93
N VAL A 108 -19.82 -1.77 15.72
CA VAL A 108 -18.69 -2.26 16.50
C VAL A 108 -17.59 -2.78 15.58
N PHE A 109 -17.96 -3.48 14.52
CA PHE A 109 -17.02 -3.99 13.52
C PHE A 109 -16.21 -2.86 12.86
N ILE A 110 -16.86 -1.76 12.44
CA ILE A 110 -16.15 -0.59 11.87
C ILE A 110 -15.17 0.02 12.88
N ILE A 111 -15.57 0.19 14.15
CA ILE A 111 -14.66 0.70 15.18
C ILE A 111 -13.45 -0.21 15.35
N LEU A 112 -13.66 -1.53 15.36
CA LEU A 112 -12.56 -2.50 15.42
C LEU A 112 -11.64 -2.42 14.21
N ARG A 113 -12.17 -2.18 12.98
CA ARG A 113 -11.38 -2.02 11.76
C ARG A 113 -10.52 -0.75 11.79
N VAL A 114 -11.10 0.38 12.21
CA VAL A 114 -10.34 1.62 12.41
C VAL A 114 -9.23 1.41 13.44
N GLY A 115 -9.54 0.78 14.58
CA GLY A 115 -8.53 0.46 15.60
C GLY A 115 -7.43 -0.45 15.07
N ALA A 116 -7.78 -1.49 14.30
CA ALA A 116 -6.82 -2.41 13.68
C ALA A 116 -5.92 -1.70 12.67
N SER A 117 -6.47 -0.80 11.84
CA SER A 117 -5.67 -0.04 10.89
C SER A 117 -4.73 0.97 11.57
N LEU A 118 -5.14 1.58 12.70
CA LEU A 118 -4.23 2.41 13.51
C LEU A 118 -3.08 1.58 14.10
N ALA A 119 -3.35 0.39 14.63
CA ALA A 119 -2.33 -0.50 15.13
C ALA A 119 -1.35 -0.94 14.03
N SER A 120 -1.87 -1.32 12.86
CA SER A 120 -1.12 -1.63 11.64
C SER A 120 -0.21 -0.49 11.22
N GLY A 121 -0.76 0.74 11.22
CA GLY A 121 -0.03 1.95 10.86
C GLY A 121 1.12 2.30 11.80
N VAL A 122 1.14 1.79 13.03
CA VAL A 122 2.29 1.91 13.95
C VAL A 122 3.34 0.84 13.65
N VAL A 123 2.91 -0.39 13.37
CA VAL A 123 3.81 -1.54 13.12
C VAL A 123 4.63 -1.34 11.86
N LEU A 124 4.02 -0.93 10.76
CA LEU A 124 4.67 -0.84 9.46
C LEU A 124 5.83 0.18 9.42
N PRO A 125 5.67 1.45 9.80
CA PRO A 125 6.78 2.40 9.84
C PRO A 125 7.89 2.02 10.82
N ALA A 126 7.54 1.43 11.98
CA ALA A 126 8.54 0.96 12.94
C ALA A 126 9.38 -0.18 12.36
N SER A 127 8.76 -1.10 11.62
CA SER A 127 9.46 -2.19 10.90
C SER A 127 10.38 -1.64 9.81
N VAL A 128 9.89 -0.69 9.00
CA VAL A 128 10.66 -0.02 7.94
C VAL A 128 11.87 0.71 8.53
N ALA A 129 11.71 1.39 9.68
CA ALA A 129 12.80 2.07 10.36
C ALA A 129 13.91 1.10 10.85
N VAL A 130 13.55 -0.12 11.23
CA VAL A 130 14.54 -1.18 11.57
C VAL A 130 15.25 -1.67 10.31
N LEU A 131 14.52 -1.90 9.20
CA LEU A 131 15.08 -2.40 7.95
C LEU A 131 16.01 -1.40 7.27
N SER A 132 15.72 -0.09 7.36
CA SER A 132 16.56 0.96 6.78
C SER A 132 17.96 1.03 7.41
N ARG A 133 18.14 0.48 8.61
CA ARG A 133 19.44 0.40 9.32
C ARG A 133 20.14 -0.96 9.18
N SER A 134 19.65 -1.81 8.29
CA SER A 134 20.32 -3.07 8.00
C SER A 134 21.66 -2.85 7.26
N ARG A 135 22.54 -3.86 7.26
CA ARG A 135 23.83 -3.79 6.54
C ARG A 135 23.67 -3.60 5.02
N ALA A 136 22.54 -4.03 4.47
CA ALA A 136 22.17 -3.92 3.06
C ALA A 136 20.67 -3.58 2.99
N PRO A 137 20.29 -2.30 3.16
CA PRO A 137 18.89 -1.88 3.19
C PRO A 137 18.12 -2.28 1.93
N GLU A 138 18.74 -2.16 0.77
CA GLU A 138 18.11 -2.51 -0.52
C GLU A 138 17.71 -3.99 -0.54
N ARG A 139 18.57 -4.87 0.00
CA ARG A 139 18.29 -6.30 0.10
C ARG A 139 17.18 -6.59 1.13
N ALA A 140 17.19 -5.87 2.26
CA ALA A 140 16.16 -6.02 3.29
C ALA A 140 14.78 -5.59 2.76
N PHE A 141 14.69 -4.47 2.04
CA PHE A 141 13.46 -4.03 1.39
C PHE A 141 13.02 -4.95 0.25
N SER A 142 13.94 -5.49 -0.53
CA SER A 142 13.63 -6.51 -1.54
C SER A 142 12.99 -7.75 -0.92
N TRP A 143 13.53 -8.24 0.20
CA TRP A 143 12.92 -9.35 0.95
C TRP A 143 11.56 -9.00 1.53
N LEU A 144 11.37 -7.77 2.04
CA LEU A 144 10.08 -7.30 2.53
C LEU A 144 9.02 -7.34 1.42
N VAL A 145 9.31 -6.72 0.28
CA VAL A 145 8.36 -6.67 -0.86
C VAL A 145 8.06 -8.08 -1.37
N SER A 146 9.09 -8.93 -1.52
CA SER A 146 8.89 -10.33 -1.94
C SER A 146 8.01 -11.10 -0.97
N SER A 147 8.21 -10.92 0.34
CA SER A 147 7.39 -11.56 1.38
C SER A 147 5.95 -11.07 1.35
N GLN A 148 5.72 -9.78 1.11
CA GLN A 148 4.38 -9.22 0.96
C GLN A 148 3.66 -9.76 -0.27
N ILE A 149 4.37 -9.90 -1.41
CA ILE A 149 3.81 -10.51 -2.63
C ILE A 149 3.39 -11.97 -2.38
N VAL A 150 4.24 -12.76 -1.71
CA VAL A 150 3.93 -14.15 -1.37
C VAL A 150 2.75 -14.22 -0.41
N LEU A 151 2.73 -13.38 0.64
CA LEU A 151 1.61 -13.33 1.58
C LEU A 151 0.32 -12.94 0.87
N SER A 152 0.35 -11.90 0.03
CA SER A 152 -0.81 -11.48 -0.77
C SER A 152 -1.36 -12.61 -1.63
N ALA A 153 -0.48 -13.34 -2.33
CA ALA A 153 -0.89 -14.47 -3.15
C ALA A 153 -1.56 -15.57 -2.32
N ILE A 154 -1.02 -15.87 -1.13
CA ILE A 154 -1.59 -16.85 -0.20
C ILE A 154 -2.97 -16.37 0.29
N GLU A 155 -3.12 -15.13 0.72
CA GLU A 155 -4.37 -14.56 1.23
C GLU A 155 -5.46 -14.54 0.15
N LEU A 156 -5.15 -14.03 -1.02
CA LEU A 156 -6.08 -13.93 -2.14
C LEU A 156 -6.57 -15.29 -2.62
N PHE A 157 -5.70 -16.32 -2.57
CA PHE A 157 -6.07 -17.68 -2.95
C PHE A 157 -6.79 -18.44 -1.84
N ALA A 158 -6.32 -18.32 -0.58
CA ALA A 158 -6.77 -19.17 0.52
C ALA A 158 -8.03 -18.66 1.23
N PHE A 159 -8.25 -17.33 1.31
CA PHE A 159 -9.36 -16.75 2.08
C PHE A 159 -10.72 -17.19 1.52
N GLY A 160 -10.84 -17.36 0.20
CA GLY A 160 -12.02 -17.86 -0.42
C GLY A 160 -12.44 -19.25 0.13
N PRO A 161 -11.69 -20.32 -0.16
CA PRO A 161 -11.99 -21.66 0.29
C PRO A 161 -12.12 -21.80 1.81
N VAL A 162 -11.25 -21.13 2.58
CA VAL A 162 -11.28 -21.19 4.05
C VAL A 162 -12.59 -20.65 4.62
N THR A 163 -13.13 -19.56 4.06
CA THR A 163 -14.40 -18.98 4.53
C THR A 163 -15.61 -19.84 4.21
N HIS A 164 -15.57 -20.68 3.17
CA HIS A 164 -16.63 -21.63 2.88
C HIS A 164 -16.78 -22.69 3.99
N VAL A 165 -15.67 -23.10 4.60
CA VAL A 165 -15.66 -24.15 5.62
C VAL A 165 -15.85 -23.57 7.02
N LEU A 166 -15.16 -22.47 7.34
CA LEU A 166 -15.03 -21.93 8.70
C LEU A 166 -15.76 -20.59 8.91
N GLY A 167 -16.38 -20.05 7.86
CA GLY A 167 -17.11 -18.79 7.91
C GLY A 167 -16.21 -17.55 7.92
N MET A 168 -16.81 -16.35 7.93
CA MET A 168 -16.11 -15.06 7.78
C MET A 168 -15.08 -14.80 8.90
N GLY A 169 -15.32 -15.26 10.12
CA GLY A 169 -14.42 -15.09 11.26
C GLY A 169 -13.04 -15.71 11.04
N SER A 170 -12.95 -16.71 10.18
CA SER A 170 -11.68 -17.43 9.89
C SER A 170 -10.62 -16.52 9.24
N ILE A 171 -11.00 -15.53 8.43
CA ILE A 171 -10.07 -14.55 7.86
C ILE A 171 -9.39 -13.77 9.00
N TYR A 172 -10.19 -13.21 9.90
CA TYR A 172 -9.65 -12.42 11.00
C TYR A 172 -8.87 -13.26 12.01
N ALA A 173 -9.27 -14.53 12.22
CA ALA A 173 -8.48 -15.48 13.00
C ALA A 173 -7.13 -15.79 12.35
N ALA A 174 -7.08 -15.96 11.02
CA ALA A 174 -5.84 -16.16 10.28
C ALA A 174 -4.92 -14.92 10.36
N LEU A 175 -5.49 -13.72 10.24
CA LEU A 175 -4.74 -12.47 10.39
C LEU A 175 -4.19 -12.31 11.83
N ALA A 176 -4.95 -12.71 12.85
CA ALA A 176 -4.47 -12.74 14.23
C ALA A 176 -3.34 -13.75 14.42
N LEU A 177 -3.40 -14.91 13.75
CA LEU A 177 -2.33 -15.91 13.76
C LEU A 177 -1.04 -15.36 13.13
N ILE A 178 -1.14 -14.62 12.01
CA ILE A 178 0.02 -13.95 11.39
C ILE A 178 0.66 -12.96 12.38
N CYS A 179 -0.15 -12.19 13.12
CA CYS A 179 0.36 -11.31 14.18
C CYS A 179 1.05 -12.08 15.31
N ALA A 180 0.48 -13.22 15.73
CA ALA A 180 1.07 -14.08 16.77
C ALA A 180 2.42 -14.65 16.32
N LEU A 181 2.53 -15.12 15.08
CA LEU A 181 3.78 -15.60 14.49
C LEU A 181 4.83 -14.47 14.43
N ALA A 182 4.41 -13.26 14.05
CA ALA A 182 5.29 -12.09 14.06
C ALA A 182 5.81 -11.78 15.48
N LEU A 183 4.95 -11.84 16.50
CA LEU A 183 5.33 -11.64 17.89
C LEU A 183 6.30 -12.71 18.39
N MET A 184 6.11 -13.98 18.03
CA MET A 184 7.03 -15.08 18.39
C MET A 184 8.45 -14.82 17.87
N LEU A 185 8.61 -14.23 16.71
CA LEU A 185 9.91 -13.88 16.14
C LEU A 185 10.45 -12.56 16.70
N LEU A 186 9.57 -11.61 17.00
CA LEU A 186 9.92 -10.26 17.42
C LEU A 186 10.38 -10.20 18.89
N VAL A 187 9.70 -10.92 19.79
CA VAL A 187 9.98 -10.85 21.24
C VAL A 187 11.43 -11.26 21.56
N PRO A 188 11.99 -12.37 21.07
CA PRO A 188 13.37 -12.76 21.32
C PRO A 188 14.40 -11.94 20.53
N ALA A 189 14.01 -11.23 19.48
CA ALA A 189 14.93 -10.51 18.61
C ALA A 189 15.57 -9.31 19.34
N SER A 190 16.91 -9.24 19.30
CA SER A 190 17.65 -8.06 19.75
C SER A 190 17.61 -6.99 18.67
N MET A 191 17.00 -5.83 18.98
CA MET A 191 16.90 -4.71 18.06
C MET A 191 17.79 -3.57 18.53
N PRO A 192 18.53 -2.91 17.60
CA PRO A 192 19.33 -1.74 17.95
C PRO A 192 18.41 -0.62 18.46
N MET A 193 18.91 0.15 19.42
CA MET A 193 18.31 1.44 19.75
C MET A 193 18.51 2.36 18.55
N LEU A 194 17.45 3.01 18.12
CA LEU A 194 17.57 4.06 17.13
C LEU A 194 18.26 5.24 17.85
N ALA A 195 19.50 5.54 17.50
CA ALA A 195 20.13 6.77 17.89
C ALA A 195 19.29 7.94 17.33
N GLU A 196 19.12 8.99 18.10
CA GLU A 196 18.49 10.21 17.63
C GLU A 196 19.34 10.74 16.48
N ASP A 197 18.88 10.53 15.24
CA ASP A 197 19.41 11.31 14.14
C ASP A 197 19.01 12.76 14.42
N GLU A 198 19.95 13.54 14.92
CA GLU A 198 19.92 15.00 14.86
C GLU A 198 20.00 15.46 13.40
N GLY A 199 19.14 14.89 12.56
CA GLY A 199 18.98 15.24 11.15
C GLY A 199 18.46 16.66 11.08
N ALA A 200 19.39 17.57 10.88
CA ALA A 200 19.17 18.99 10.67
C ALA A 200 17.89 19.23 9.86
N SER A 201 16.91 19.79 10.52
CA SER A 201 15.75 20.38 9.86
C SER A 201 16.21 21.68 9.19
N THR A 202 16.97 21.58 8.11
CA THR A 202 17.09 22.71 7.20
C THR A 202 15.69 23.01 6.70
N GLN A 203 15.19 24.23 7.01
CA GLN A 203 13.87 24.72 6.61
C GLN A 203 13.82 25.00 5.08
N VAL A 204 14.23 24.03 4.27
CA VAL A 204 14.06 24.14 2.82
C VAL A 204 12.60 23.93 2.49
N ARG A 205 11.96 24.94 1.91
CA ARG A 205 10.56 24.85 1.46
C ARG A 205 10.47 23.92 0.26
N ILE A 206 9.54 22.96 0.33
CA ILE A 206 9.18 22.13 -0.83
C ILE A 206 8.63 23.05 -1.92
N SER A 207 9.10 22.91 -3.16
CA SER A 207 8.65 23.73 -4.27
C SER A 207 7.16 23.50 -4.58
N PRO A 208 6.42 24.51 -5.06
CA PRO A 208 5.02 24.34 -5.45
C PRO A 208 4.83 23.23 -6.51
N VAL A 209 5.80 23.06 -7.40
CA VAL A 209 5.75 22.00 -8.43
C VAL A 209 5.87 20.62 -7.81
N THR A 210 6.73 20.46 -6.81
CA THR A 210 6.86 19.20 -6.06
C THR A 210 5.57 18.87 -5.30
N TRP A 211 4.87 19.84 -4.74
CA TRP A 211 3.54 19.63 -4.12
C TRP A 211 2.51 19.14 -5.11
N VAL A 212 2.50 19.65 -6.35
CA VAL A 212 1.60 19.15 -7.40
C VAL A 212 1.91 17.68 -7.71
N MET A 213 3.19 17.27 -7.69
CA MET A 213 3.56 15.87 -7.89
C MET A 213 3.15 14.98 -6.71
N VAL A 214 3.24 15.46 -5.46
CA VAL A 214 2.70 14.75 -4.28
C VAL A 214 1.18 14.58 -4.40
N ALA A 215 0.46 15.61 -4.87
CA ALA A 215 -0.96 15.52 -5.15
C ALA A 215 -1.28 14.51 -6.27
N ALA A 216 -0.43 14.41 -7.30
CA ALA A 216 -0.57 13.38 -8.33
C ALA A 216 -0.42 11.96 -7.74
N VAL A 217 0.52 11.74 -6.81
CA VAL A 217 0.64 10.48 -6.08
C VAL A 217 -0.61 10.17 -5.26
N PHE A 218 -1.15 11.15 -4.54
CA PHE A 218 -2.42 11.00 -3.81
C PHE A 218 -3.56 10.56 -4.75
N LEU A 219 -3.74 11.23 -5.88
CA LEU A 219 -4.78 10.89 -6.86
C LEU A 219 -4.56 9.52 -7.48
N PHE A 220 -3.32 9.15 -7.74
CA PHE A 220 -2.98 7.81 -8.22
C PHE A 220 -3.41 6.73 -7.23
N PHE A 221 -3.15 6.96 -5.94
CA PHE A 221 -3.55 6.02 -4.89
C PHE A 221 -5.05 6.07 -4.59
N CYS A 222 -5.76 7.15 -4.90
CA CYS A 222 -7.22 7.14 -4.96
C CYS A 222 -7.72 6.17 -6.06
N SER A 223 -7.11 6.19 -7.24
CA SER A 223 -7.42 5.24 -8.31
C SER A 223 -7.18 3.79 -7.86
N ILE A 224 -6.02 3.52 -7.26
CA ILE A 224 -5.68 2.18 -6.75
C ILE A 224 -6.67 1.73 -5.66
N GLY A 225 -6.97 2.59 -4.68
CA GLY A 225 -7.88 2.26 -3.58
C GLY A 225 -9.29 1.93 -4.06
N THR A 226 -9.81 2.71 -5.01
CA THR A 226 -11.10 2.46 -5.67
C THR A 226 -11.11 1.12 -6.41
N TYR A 227 -10.10 0.88 -7.23
CA TYR A 227 -9.96 -0.34 -8.02
C TYR A 227 -9.81 -1.57 -7.13
N TRP A 228 -8.82 -1.56 -6.24
CA TRP A 228 -8.45 -2.71 -5.42
C TRP A 228 -9.55 -3.13 -4.45
N ALA A 229 -10.31 -2.17 -3.89
CA ALA A 229 -11.38 -2.50 -2.97
C ALA A 229 -12.52 -3.30 -3.61
N PHE A 230 -12.82 -3.08 -4.90
CA PHE A 230 -14.02 -3.63 -5.54
C PHE A 230 -13.76 -4.58 -6.70
N ILE A 231 -12.49 -4.82 -7.07
CA ILE A 231 -12.15 -5.63 -8.25
C ILE A 231 -12.66 -7.08 -8.15
N GLU A 232 -12.65 -7.68 -6.97
CA GLU A 232 -13.20 -9.03 -6.76
C GLU A 232 -14.71 -9.06 -7.08
N ARG A 233 -15.45 -8.05 -6.59
CA ARG A 233 -16.89 -7.94 -6.84
C ARG A 233 -17.22 -7.65 -8.30
N ALA A 234 -16.39 -6.85 -8.96
CA ALA A 234 -16.51 -6.61 -10.39
C ALA A 234 -16.25 -7.90 -11.19
N GLY A 235 -15.23 -8.67 -10.81
CA GLY A 235 -14.95 -9.98 -11.41
C GLY A 235 -16.11 -10.96 -11.24
N ALA A 236 -16.72 -11.03 -10.06
CA ALA A 236 -17.90 -11.85 -9.83
C ALA A 236 -19.11 -11.46 -10.71
N GLN A 237 -19.24 -10.18 -11.06
CA GLN A 237 -20.29 -9.71 -11.99
C GLN A 237 -20.07 -10.18 -13.45
N THR A 238 -18.86 -10.60 -13.82
CA THR A 238 -18.61 -11.20 -15.15
C THR A 238 -18.99 -12.68 -15.22
N GLY A 239 -19.52 -13.26 -14.15
CA GLY A 239 -19.94 -14.66 -14.07
C GLY A 239 -18.90 -15.62 -13.51
N MET A 240 -17.72 -15.13 -13.09
CA MET A 240 -16.73 -15.95 -12.38
C MET A 240 -17.17 -16.21 -10.94
N THR A 241 -16.82 -17.38 -10.43
CA THR A 241 -16.95 -17.65 -9.00
C THR A 241 -15.97 -16.82 -8.19
N PRO A 242 -16.28 -16.47 -6.93
CA PRO A 242 -15.36 -15.70 -6.08
C PRO A 242 -14.00 -16.38 -5.87
N ASP A 243 -13.96 -17.71 -5.87
CA ASP A 243 -12.71 -18.47 -5.74
C ASP A 243 -11.86 -18.38 -7.02
N GLU A 244 -12.49 -18.41 -8.20
CA GLU A 244 -11.80 -18.15 -9.46
C GLU A 244 -11.22 -16.73 -9.50
N VAL A 245 -12.01 -15.73 -9.11
CA VAL A 245 -11.52 -14.33 -9.04
C VAL A 245 -10.36 -14.23 -8.04
N GLY A 246 -10.46 -14.84 -6.86
CA GLY A 246 -9.38 -14.90 -5.86
C GLY A 246 -8.10 -15.52 -6.43
N GLY A 247 -8.23 -16.61 -7.18
CA GLY A 247 -7.10 -17.26 -7.88
C GLY A 247 -6.45 -16.36 -8.91
N TRP A 248 -7.21 -15.63 -9.72
CA TRP A 248 -6.68 -14.67 -10.70
C TRP A 248 -6.05 -13.44 -10.04
N LEU A 249 -6.62 -12.95 -8.95
CA LEU A 249 -6.02 -11.90 -8.13
C LEU A 249 -4.66 -12.36 -7.55
N ALA A 250 -4.58 -13.60 -7.05
CA ALA A 250 -3.30 -14.17 -6.61
C ALA A 250 -2.27 -14.26 -7.76
N ALA A 251 -2.71 -14.72 -8.94
CA ALA A 251 -1.86 -14.77 -10.14
C ALA A 251 -1.40 -13.39 -10.61
N SER A 252 -2.20 -12.34 -10.39
CA SER A 252 -1.84 -10.96 -10.76
C SER A 252 -0.59 -10.42 -10.04
N ASN A 253 -0.19 -11.04 -8.91
CA ASN A 253 1.08 -10.72 -8.25
C ASN A 253 2.30 -10.99 -9.15
N VAL A 254 2.21 -11.95 -10.09
CA VAL A 254 3.24 -12.16 -11.11
C VAL A 254 3.30 -10.96 -12.07
N ALA A 255 2.14 -10.42 -12.45
CA ALA A 255 2.07 -9.22 -13.28
C ALA A 255 2.66 -7.98 -12.55
N ALA A 256 2.46 -7.88 -11.23
CA ALA A 256 3.09 -6.84 -10.40
C ALA A 256 4.62 -6.85 -10.53
N LEU A 257 5.23 -8.03 -10.50
CA LEU A 257 6.69 -8.19 -10.69
C LEU A 257 7.13 -7.72 -12.06
N VAL A 258 6.37 -8.05 -13.12
CA VAL A 258 6.67 -7.58 -14.50
C VAL A 258 6.66 -6.06 -14.54
N GLY A 259 5.66 -5.39 -13.94
CA GLY A 259 5.59 -3.94 -13.84
C GLY A 259 6.82 -3.33 -13.14
N SER A 260 7.19 -3.91 -11.99
CA SER A 260 8.33 -3.43 -11.20
C SER A 260 9.68 -3.59 -11.91
N VAL A 261 9.94 -4.76 -12.49
CA VAL A 261 11.22 -5.06 -13.15
C VAL A 261 11.37 -4.31 -14.46
N SER A 262 10.27 -4.06 -15.17
CA SER A 262 10.30 -3.37 -16.47
C SER A 262 10.45 -1.84 -16.35
N ALA A 263 10.14 -1.24 -15.21
CA ALA A 263 10.17 0.21 -15.03
C ALA A 263 11.51 0.88 -15.45
N PRO A 264 12.71 0.39 -15.04
CA PRO A 264 13.97 0.99 -15.47
C PRO A 264 14.21 0.88 -17.00
N TRP A 265 13.74 -0.21 -17.63
CA TRP A 265 13.86 -0.40 -19.08
C TRP A 265 12.98 0.59 -19.83
N PHE A 266 11.72 0.74 -19.44
CA PHE A 266 10.79 1.72 -20.02
C PHE A 266 11.32 3.15 -19.87
N CYS A 267 11.83 3.51 -18.70
CA CYS A 267 12.40 4.85 -18.46
C CYS A 267 13.63 5.11 -19.33
N ARG A 268 14.53 4.14 -19.53
CA ARG A 268 15.68 4.29 -20.41
C ARG A 268 15.29 4.38 -21.88
N ARG A 269 14.27 3.63 -22.31
CA ARG A 269 13.88 3.54 -23.72
C ARG A 269 13.04 4.73 -24.21
N PHE A 270 12.10 5.21 -23.36
CA PHE A 270 11.11 6.21 -23.73
C PHE A 270 11.23 7.51 -22.94
N GLY A 271 12.02 7.54 -21.88
CA GLY A 271 12.12 8.66 -20.97
C GLY A 271 10.98 8.67 -19.94
N GLU A 272 11.27 9.15 -18.75
CA GLU A 272 10.34 9.11 -17.60
C GLU A 272 9.08 9.92 -17.82
N ARG A 273 9.18 11.07 -18.53
CA ARG A 273 8.01 11.91 -18.85
C ARG A 273 6.99 11.15 -19.69
N ALA A 274 7.45 10.46 -20.73
CA ALA A 274 6.59 9.66 -21.61
C ALA A 274 5.98 8.49 -20.84
N VAL A 275 6.76 7.79 -20.02
CA VAL A 275 6.29 6.66 -19.19
C VAL A 275 5.21 7.11 -18.22
N LEU A 276 5.41 8.24 -17.51
CA LEU A 276 4.43 8.76 -16.56
C LEU A 276 3.13 9.21 -17.25
N LEU A 277 3.22 9.94 -18.35
CA LEU A 277 2.03 10.46 -19.03
C LEU A 277 1.26 9.35 -19.74
N PHE A 278 1.94 8.52 -20.51
CA PHE A 278 1.31 7.40 -21.22
C PHE A 278 0.75 6.38 -20.23
N GLY A 279 1.55 6.00 -19.22
CA GLY A 279 1.13 5.04 -18.20
C GLY A 279 -0.08 5.54 -17.40
N SER A 280 -0.10 6.80 -16.95
CA SER A 280 -1.26 7.38 -16.27
C SER A 280 -2.49 7.43 -17.17
N GLY A 281 -2.31 7.71 -18.46
CA GLY A 281 -3.39 7.64 -19.45
C GLY A 281 -3.94 6.21 -19.60
N MET A 282 -3.06 5.21 -19.63
CA MET A 282 -3.47 3.80 -19.70
C MET A 282 -4.19 3.35 -18.43
N VAL A 283 -3.74 3.77 -17.23
CA VAL A 283 -4.46 3.48 -15.96
C VAL A 283 -5.85 4.11 -15.97
N ALA A 284 -6.05 5.22 -16.66
CA ALA A 284 -7.38 5.82 -16.81
C ALA A 284 -8.27 5.07 -17.82
N LEU A 285 -7.68 4.52 -18.86
CA LEU A 285 -8.43 3.83 -19.93
C LEU A 285 -8.78 2.38 -19.57
N VAL A 286 -7.86 1.66 -18.91
CA VAL A 286 -8.00 0.24 -18.62
C VAL A 286 -9.27 -0.05 -17.81
N PRO A 287 -9.52 0.51 -16.61
CA PRO A 287 -10.75 0.21 -15.87
C PRO A 287 -12.02 0.72 -16.54
N ALA A 288 -11.94 1.81 -17.32
CA ALA A 288 -13.06 2.30 -18.10
C ALA A 288 -13.47 1.32 -19.20
N GLY A 289 -12.54 0.52 -19.69
CA GLY A 289 -12.79 -0.52 -20.68
C GLY A 289 -13.81 -1.57 -20.23
N LEU A 290 -13.91 -1.82 -18.92
CA LEU A 290 -14.91 -2.73 -18.36
C LEU A 290 -16.37 -2.28 -18.56
N LEU A 291 -16.58 -0.98 -18.85
CA LEU A 291 -17.93 -0.43 -19.14
C LEU A 291 -18.37 -0.71 -20.58
N TRP A 292 -17.44 -0.97 -21.51
CA TRP A 292 -17.74 -1.16 -22.92
C TRP A 292 -17.82 -2.63 -23.29
N GLY A 293 -18.98 -3.23 -23.06
CA GLY A 293 -19.36 -4.46 -23.67
C GLY A 293 -19.35 -5.68 -22.78
N ASP A 294 -19.70 -6.80 -23.37
CA ASP A 294 -19.62 -8.16 -22.84
C ASP A 294 -18.13 -8.55 -22.69
N SER A 295 -17.41 -7.82 -21.81
CA SER A 295 -15.96 -8.03 -21.63
C SER A 295 -15.66 -9.47 -21.20
N GLY A 296 -16.66 -10.17 -20.65
CA GLY A 296 -16.53 -11.55 -20.18
C GLY A 296 -15.34 -11.74 -19.27
N HIS A 297 -14.97 -12.98 -19.03
CA HIS A 297 -13.82 -13.35 -18.21
C HIS A 297 -12.48 -12.80 -18.78
N LEU A 298 -12.29 -12.88 -20.09
CA LEU A 298 -11.04 -12.47 -20.74
C LEU A 298 -10.80 -10.95 -20.60
N GLY A 299 -11.84 -10.13 -20.81
CA GLY A 299 -11.73 -8.68 -20.66
C GLY A 299 -11.34 -8.29 -19.24
N PHE A 300 -11.94 -8.91 -18.24
CA PHE A 300 -11.59 -8.72 -16.84
C PHE A 300 -10.14 -9.11 -16.54
N LEU A 301 -9.66 -10.24 -17.07
CA LEU A 301 -8.28 -10.69 -16.83
C LEU A 301 -7.24 -9.77 -17.48
N ILE A 302 -7.53 -9.25 -18.67
CA ILE A 302 -6.68 -8.26 -19.35
C ILE A 302 -6.65 -6.96 -18.54
N ASP A 303 -7.81 -6.48 -18.10
CA ASP A 303 -7.92 -5.29 -17.25
C ASP A 303 -7.09 -5.44 -15.96
N LEU A 304 -7.30 -6.52 -15.21
CA LEU A 304 -6.59 -6.81 -13.98
C LEU A 304 -5.08 -6.86 -14.20
N GLY A 305 -4.63 -7.62 -15.20
CA GLY A 305 -3.20 -7.77 -15.49
C GLY A 305 -2.54 -6.45 -15.87
N LEU A 306 -3.17 -5.69 -16.77
CA LEU A 306 -2.65 -4.39 -17.20
C LEU A 306 -2.65 -3.36 -16.06
N PHE A 307 -3.74 -3.28 -15.28
CA PHE A 307 -3.82 -2.35 -14.16
C PHE A 307 -2.70 -2.61 -13.14
N VAL A 308 -2.48 -3.86 -12.76
CA VAL A 308 -1.47 -4.24 -11.76
C VAL A 308 -0.05 -3.98 -12.28
N VAL A 309 0.24 -4.27 -13.55
CA VAL A 309 1.53 -3.92 -14.20
C VAL A 309 1.76 -2.42 -14.16
N LEU A 310 0.78 -1.64 -14.60
CA LEU A 310 0.88 -0.17 -14.67
C LEU A 310 0.98 0.45 -13.27
N TRP A 311 0.25 -0.06 -12.30
CA TRP A 311 0.34 0.37 -10.91
C TRP A 311 1.78 0.27 -10.39
N ASN A 312 2.38 -0.91 -10.49
CA ASN A 312 3.73 -1.14 -9.96
C ASN A 312 4.80 -0.35 -10.73
N LEU A 313 4.68 -0.28 -12.05
CA LEU A 313 5.57 0.52 -12.90
C LEU A 313 5.52 2.01 -12.53
N LEU A 314 4.32 2.61 -12.49
CA LEU A 314 4.17 4.03 -12.24
C LEU A 314 4.56 4.43 -10.82
N MET A 315 4.25 3.60 -9.82
CA MET A 315 4.65 3.85 -8.44
C MET A 315 6.16 4.04 -8.34
N ILE A 316 6.95 3.16 -8.97
CA ILE A 316 8.41 3.26 -8.95
C ILE A 316 8.90 4.54 -9.62
N VAL A 317 8.33 4.88 -10.78
CA VAL A 317 8.76 6.06 -11.55
C VAL A 317 8.40 7.36 -10.83
N GLN A 318 7.21 7.43 -10.21
CA GLN A 318 6.77 8.57 -9.39
C GLN A 318 7.72 8.79 -8.20
N MET A 319 8.08 7.71 -7.47
CA MET A 319 9.01 7.79 -6.33
C MET A 319 10.38 8.26 -6.75
N ALA A 320 10.93 7.69 -7.82
CA ALA A 320 12.24 8.08 -8.36
C ALA A 320 12.27 9.55 -8.80
N LEU A 321 11.19 10.04 -9.40
CA LEU A 321 11.07 11.42 -9.83
C LEU A 321 11.03 12.40 -8.65
N LEU A 322 10.20 12.10 -7.63
CA LEU A 322 10.09 12.91 -6.41
C LEU A 322 11.42 12.99 -5.66
N GLY A 323 12.17 11.88 -5.56
CA GLY A 323 13.49 11.87 -4.91
C GLY A 323 14.50 12.75 -5.62
N ARG A 324 14.40 12.93 -6.96
CA ARG A 324 15.27 13.83 -7.72
C ARG A 324 14.82 15.29 -7.67
N TRP A 325 13.52 15.56 -7.55
CA TRP A 325 13.01 16.93 -7.46
C TRP A 325 13.19 17.55 -6.09
N ASP A 326 13.27 16.72 -5.06
CA ASP A 326 13.52 17.14 -3.69
C ASP A 326 14.69 16.36 -3.07
N PRO A 327 15.93 16.84 -3.27
CA PRO A 327 17.12 16.24 -2.67
C PRO A 327 17.11 16.24 -1.14
N THR A 328 16.23 17.05 -0.50
CA THR A 328 16.06 17.07 0.96
C THR A 328 15.33 15.86 1.48
N GLY A 329 14.66 15.07 0.61
CA GLY A 329 13.88 13.90 0.94
C GLY A 329 12.54 14.16 1.63
N ARG A 330 12.18 15.44 1.87
CA ARG A 330 10.91 15.80 2.57
C ARG A 330 9.68 15.43 1.77
N ALA A 331 9.69 15.65 0.46
CA ALA A 331 8.57 15.25 -0.40
C ALA A 331 8.40 13.73 -0.44
N VAL A 332 9.51 13.00 -0.51
CA VAL A 332 9.49 11.52 -0.46
C VAL A 332 8.95 11.04 0.88
N SER A 333 9.29 11.68 1.99
CA SER A 333 8.78 11.31 3.32
C SER A 333 7.28 11.57 3.51
N LEU A 334 6.68 12.47 2.72
CA LEU A 334 5.23 12.72 2.71
C LEU A 334 4.46 11.73 1.84
N THR A 335 5.16 11.00 0.98
CA THR A 335 4.51 10.09 0.02
C THR A 335 3.68 8.99 0.69
N PRO A 336 4.15 8.31 1.76
CA PRO A 336 3.33 7.30 2.43
C PRO A 336 2.01 7.86 2.98
N ALA A 337 2.02 9.12 3.46
CA ALA A 337 0.80 9.78 3.92
C ALA A 337 -0.16 10.07 2.74
N ALA A 338 0.35 10.58 1.63
CA ALA A 338 -0.44 10.82 0.41
C ALA A 338 -1.04 9.50 -0.14
N GLN A 339 -0.24 8.44 -0.19
CA GLN A 339 -0.68 7.10 -0.60
C GLN A 339 -1.78 6.56 0.33
N GLY A 340 -1.54 6.58 1.64
CA GLY A 340 -2.49 6.09 2.63
C GLY A 340 -3.81 6.86 2.61
N LEU A 341 -3.77 8.20 2.48
CA LEU A 341 -4.98 9.03 2.36
C LEU A 341 -5.77 8.69 1.08
N GLY A 342 -5.10 8.47 -0.04
CA GLY A 342 -5.75 8.04 -1.27
C GLY A 342 -6.48 6.71 -1.13
N LEU A 343 -5.80 5.71 -0.55
CA LEU A 343 -6.37 4.39 -0.26
C LEU A 343 -7.54 4.47 0.73
N ALA A 344 -7.50 5.41 1.69
CA ALA A 344 -8.53 5.53 2.73
C ALA A 344 -9.78 6.27 2.25
N LEU A 345 -9.65 7.32 1.45
CA LEU A 345 -10.77 8.18 1.10
C LEU A 345 -11.54 7.69 -0.12
N ALA A 346 -10.86 7.14 -1.11
CA ALA A 346 -11.46 6.81 -2.39
C ALA A 346 -12.49 5.67 -2.34
N PRO A 347 -12.32 4.59 -1.56
CA PRO A 347 -13.32 3.52 -1.47
C PRO A 347 -14.67 3.96 -0.92
N LEU A 348 -14.74 5.03 -0.10
CA LEU A 348 -16.02 5.60 0.36
C LEU A 348 -16.87 6.06 -0.83
N GLY A 349 -16.29 6.86 -1.71
CA GLY A 349 -16.99 7.31 -2.92
C GLY A 349 -17.30 6.17 -3.88
N ALA A 350 -16.39 5.22 -4.02
CA ALA A 350 -16.59 4.04 -4.87
C ALA A 350 -17.72 3.14 -4.36
N GLY A 351 -17.91 3.00 -3.04
CA GLY A 351 -19.04 2.29 -2.44
C GLY A 351 -20.38 2.91 -2.83
N MET A 352 -20.49 4.24 -2.79
CA MET A 352 -21.71 4.96 -3.25
C MET A 352 -21.96 4.77 -4.75
N VAL A 353 -20.91 4.75 -5.56
CA VAL A 353 -21.03 4.44 -7.01
C VAL A 353 -21.50 3.00 -7.19
N ALA A 354 -20.93 2.05 -6.42
CA ALA A 354 -21.32 0.64 -6.49
C ALA A 354 -22.78 0.42 -6.10
N ALA A 355 -23.27 1.12 -5.07
CA ALA A 355 -24.67 1.05 -4.64
C ALA A 355 -25.66 1.50 -5.70
N ARG A 356 -25.27 2.48 -6.52
CA ARG A 356 -26.15 3.08 -7.52
C ARG A 356 -26.01 2.47 -8.93
N TYR A 357 -24.80 2.09 -9.31
CA TYR A 357 -24.46 1.70 -10.69
C TYR A 357 -23.77 0.34 -10.80
N GLY A 358 -23.57 -0.35 -9.69
CA GLY A 358 -22.91 -1.67 -9.63
C GLY A 358 -21.39 -1.60 -9.51
N PHE A 359 -20.79 -2.77 -9.24
CA PHE A 359 -19.36 -2.86 -8.90
C PHE A 359 -18.43 -2.60 -10.10
N ILE A 360 -18.83 -2.95 -11.32
CA ILE A 360 -18.07 -2.61 -12.53
C ILE A 360 -17.95 -1.08 -12.67
N ALA A 361 -19.05 -0.35 -12.44
CA ALA A 361 -19.04 1.11 -12.47
C ALA A 361 -18.17 1.70 -11.36
N ALA A 362 -18.15 1.08 -10.15
CA ALA A 362 -17.27 1.49 -9.06
C ALA A 362 -15.79 1.34 -9.45
N VAL A 363 -15.41 0.17 -9.99
CA VAL A 363 -14.04 -0.07 -10.48
C VAL A 363 -13.69 0.91 -11.59
N ALA A 364 -14.56 1.10 -12.57
CA ALA A 364 -14.37 2.06 -13.67
C ALA A 364 -14.24 3.52 -13.19
N SER A 365 -14.85 3.90 -12.06
CA SER A 365 -14.73 5.24 -11.48
C SER A 365 -13.30 5.57 -11.03
N SER A 366 -12.43 4.57 -10.84
CA SER A 366 -10.99 4.74 -10.61
C SER A 366 -10.32 5.53 -11.74
N SER A 367 -10.85 5.43 -12.96
CA SER A 367 -10.39 6.17 -14.13
C SER A 367 -10.47 7.68 -13.95
N CYS A 368 -11.46 8.19 -13.20
CA CYS A 368 -11.59 9.63 -12.91
C CYS A 368 -10.39 10.14 -12.10
N PHE A 369 -9.98 9.39 -11.08
CA PHE A 369 -8.81 9.72 -10.29
C PHE A 369 -7.51 9.58 -11.11
N ALA A 370 -7.41 8.57 -11.96
CA ALA A 370 -6.27 8.39 -12.85
C ALA A 370 -6.14 9.52 -13.89
N LEU A 371 -7.25 10.01 -14.44
CA LEU A 371 -7.29 11.20 -15.30
C LEU A 371 -6.84 12.46 -14.54
N ALA A 372 -7.32 12.65 -13.31
CA ALA A 372 -6.88 13.76 -12.48
C ALA A 372 -5.36 13.66 -12.15
N CYS A 373 -4.86 12.45 -11.89
CA CYS A 373 -3.44 12.17 -11.73
C CYS A 373 -2.66 12.51 -12.99
N LEU A 374 -3.13 12.13 -14.17
CA LEU A 374 -2.52 12.47 -15.46
C LEU A 374 -2.40 13.98 -15.64
N VAL A 375 -3.46 14.73 -15.38
CA VAL A 375 -3.48 16.21 -15.50
C VAL A 375 -2.51 16.83 -14.48
N ALA A 376 -2.51 16.37 -13.23
CA ALA A 376 -1.58 16.85 -12.21
C ALA A 376 -0.12 16.55 -12.61
N THR A 377 0.18 15.33 -13.03
CA THR A 377 1.51 14.92 -13.51
C THR A 377 1.96 15.75 -14.70
N TRP A 378 1.11 15.93 -15.71
CA TRP A 378 1.41 16.77 -16.88
C TRP A 378 1.70 18.21 -16.47
N SER A 379 0.89 18.81 -15.59
CA SER A 379 1.08 20.18 -15.13
C SER A 379 2.38 20.34 -14.33
N ALA A 380 2.73 19.37 -13.48
CA ALA A 380 3.98 19.36 -12.72
C ALA A 380 5.19 19.29 -13.65
N LEU A 381 5.19 18.36 -14.61
CA LEU A 381 6.27 18.19 -15.58
C LEU A 381 6.47 19.43 -16.45
N ARG A 382 5.37 20.08 -16.89
CA ARG A 382 5.43 21.31 -17.69
C ARG A 382 6.00 22.48 -16.90
N ARG A 383 5.53 22.68 -15.66
CA ARG A 383 6.05 23.78 -14.78
C ARG A 383 7.51 23.58 -14.46
N ARG A 384 7.94 22.34 -14.14
CA ARG A 384 9.34 22.04 -13.87
C ARG A 384 10.25 22.32 -15.06
N ALA A 385 9.82 22.00 -16.27
CA ALA A 385 10.55 22.32 -17.48
C ALA A 385 10.70 23.83 -17.68
N HIS A 386 9.69 24.60 -17.30
CA HIS A 386 9.73 26.07 -17.38
C HIS A 386 10.68 26.67 -16.34
N GLU A 387 10.66 26.19 -15.06
CA GLU A 387 11.59 26.62 -14.02
C GLU A 387 13.05 26.41 -14.47
N VAL A 388 13.40 25.21 -14.94
CA VAL A 388 14.75 24.88 -15.41
C VAL A 388 15.16 25.77 -16.59
N ALA A 389 14.24 26.09 -17.51
CA ALA A 389 14.53 26.95 -18.64
C ALA A 389 14.78 28.44 -18.25
N LEU A 390 14.12 28.90 -17.17
CA LEU A 390 14.35 30.25 -16.62
C LEU A 390 15.69 30.34 -15.89
N ASP A 391 16.03 29.34 -15.08
CA ASP A 391 17.33 29.29 -14.38
C ASP A 391 18.49 29.31 -15.37
N PHE A 392 18.37 28.56 -16.48
CA PHE A 392 19.39 28.53 -17.54
C PHE A 392 19.53 29.85 -18.32
N ARG A 393 18.50 30.70 -18.35
CA ARG A 393 18.56 32.02 -18.99
C ARG A 393 19.14 33.11 -18.09
N MET A 394 19.16 32.87 -16.77
CA MET A 394 19.67 33.81 -15.78
C MET A 394 21.11 33.53 -15.35
N SER A 395 21.64 32.34 -15.69
CA SER A 395 23.04 31.94 -15.50
C SER A 395 23.89 32.25 -16.74
#